data_f55141b958fa9b368e563da7638a0a2f
#
_entry.id   f55141b958fa9b368e563da7638a0a2f
#
_cell.length_a   1.000
_cell.length_b   1.000
_cell.length_c   1.000
_cell.angle_alpha   90.00
_cell.angle_beta   90.00
_cell.angle_gamma   90.00
#
_symmetry.space_group_name_H-M   'P 1'
#
loop_
_entity.id
_entity.type
_entity.pdbx_description
1 polymer ?
#
loop_
_entity_poly.entity_id
_entity_poly.type
_entity_poly.pdbx_seq_one_letter_code
_entity_poly.pdbx_strand_id
1 'polypeptide(L)'
;MPLKTIRTSTLHIRYLQKNDLGTVERLIYGCSTSEDTIALITGIHPREKLSIDPEIQAAKEYAKAHSEVNIIHYQVNVTKDAKNYDKGRANGEKLVHDYVNPDVTKSDANCVIISHSHGEDYGEGFYLATPEMDDASVDLAKKIHATSDFGYYPKTGNEAYKSTSAQLVSCPIAKAGYPTFVYEIPENITAQNATDWTKDLFGLMVRYTS
;
A
#
# COMPACT_ATOMS: atom_id res chain seq x y z
N MET A 1 34.16 -14.69 -15.33
CA MET A 1 32.99 -14.42 -14.50
C MET A 1 32.80 -12.90 -14.46
N PRO A 2 31.70 -12.31 -14.94
CA PRO A 2 31.49 -10.90 -14.80
C PRO A 2 31.22 -10.57 -13.32
N LEU A 3 31.94 -9.57 -12.79
CA LEU A 3 31.71 -9.00 -11.48
C LEU A 3 30.25 -8.48 -11.43
N LYS A 4 29.43 -9.12 -10.59
CA LYS A 4 28.10 -8.53 -10.25
C LYS A 4 28.38 -7.20 -9.55
N THR A 5 28.08 -6.12 -10.24
CA THR A 5 28.07 -4.79 -9.65
C THR A 5 27.01 -4.80 -8.55
N ILE A 6 27.43 -4.77 -7.30
CA ILE A 6 26.51 -4.57 -6.16
C ILE A 6 25.97 -3.15 -6.31
N ARG A 7 24.77 -3.02 -6.87
CA ARG A 7 24.03 -1.76 -6.85
C ARG A 7 23.57 -1.54 -5.41
N THR A 8 24.19 -0.60 -4.72
CA THR A 8 23.70 -0.12 -3.44
C THR A 8 22.31 0.45 -3.65
N SER A 9 21.32 -0.07 -2.91
CA SER A 9 19.97 0.46 -2.90
C SER A 9 20.01 1.91 -2.40
N THR A 10 19.90 2.86 -3.31
CA THR A 10 19.90 4.29 -2.96
C THR A 10 18.49 4.65 -2.54
N LEU A 11 18.30 5.03 -1.29
CA LEU A 11 17.04 5.59 -0.82
C LEU A 11 16.89 7.00 -1.39
N HIS A 12 15.93 7.20 -2.28
CA HIS A 12 15.54 8.52 -2.77
C HIS A 12 14.30 8.99 -2.03
N ILE A 13 14.41 10.11 -1.33
CA ILE A 13 13.29 10.73 -0.59
C ILE A 13 12.92 12.03 -1.30
N ARG A 14 11.63 12.16 -1.60
CA ARG A 14 11.04 13.40 -2.11
C ARG A 14 9.80 13.75 -1.32
N TYR A 15 9.76 14.95 -0.75
CA TYR A 15 8.52 15.48 -0.19
C TYR A 15 7.56 15.86 -1.33
N LEU A 16 6.37 15.27 -1.33
CA LEU A 16 5.27 15.69 -2.20
C LEU A 16 4.52 16.85 -1.59
N GLN A 17 4.38 16.84 -0.25
CA GLN A 17 3.73 17.92 0.49
C GLN A 17 4.18 17.98 1.95
N LYS A 18 4.16 19.20 2.49
CA LYS A 18 4.24 19.50 3.93
C LYS A 18 3.34 20.70 4.21
N ASN A 19 2.28 20.48 4.98
CA ASN A 19 1.31 21.52 5.35
C ASN A 19 0.76 21.31 6.78
N ASP A 20 -0.26 22.04 7.17
CA ASP A 20 -0.86 21.97 8.51
C ASP A 20 -1.50 20.61 8.81
N LEU A 21 -1.88 19.82 7.80
CA LEU A 21 -2.46 18.48 8.00
C LEU A 21 -1.38 17.44 8.32
N GLY A 22 -0.20 17.59 7.73
CA GLY A 22 0.89 16.65 7.87
C GLY A 22 1.89 16.70 6.73
N THR A 23 2.56 15.57 6.50
CA THR A 23 3.53 15.40 5.40
C THR A 23 3.18 14.20 4.53
N VAL A 24 3.55 14.28 3.25
CA VAL A 24 3.54 13.18 2.29
C VAL A 24 4.93 13.06 1.70
N GLU A 25 5.55 11.92 1.89
CA GLU A 25 6.87 11.59 1.36
C GLU A 25 6.75 10.47 0.32
N ARG A 26 7.48 10.60 -0.77
CA ARG A 26 7.69 9.54 -1.75
C ARG A 26 9.10 9.01 -1.60
N LEU A 27 9.22 7.76 -1.21
CA LEU A 27 10.48 7.06 -1.04
C LEU A 27 10.61 5.97 -2.11
N ILE A 28 11.82 5.69 -2.54
CA ILE A 28 12.09 4.61 -3.50
C ILE A 28 13.06 3.64 -2.83
N TYR A 29 12.66 2.37 -2.77
CA TYR A 29 13.50 1.26 -2.32
C TYR A 29 13.75 0.32 -3.50
N GLY A 30 15.00 -0.07 -3.71
CA GLY A 30 15.39 -1.03 -4.76
C GLY A 30 15.81 -0.36 -6.06
N CYS A 31 15.42 -0.92 -7.20
CA CYS A 31 15.88 -0.50 -8.52
C CYS A 31 14.84 0.37 -9.23
N SER A 32 15.08 1.67 -9.32
CA SER A 32 14.17 2.63 -9.95
C SER A 32 13.96 2.46 -11.47
N THR A 33 14.70 1.55 -12.09
CA THR A 33 14.55 1.18 -13.51
C THR A 33 14.02 -0.24 -13.67
N SER A 34 13.46 -0.81 -12.61
CA SER A 34 12.83 -2.12 -12.63
C SER A 34 11.51 -2.07 -13.40
N GLU A 35 11.24 -3.14 -14.14
CA GLU A 35 9.90 -3.38 -14.71
C GLU A 35 8.93 -3.89 -13.65
N ASP A 36 9.44 -4.47 -12.55
CA ASP A 36 8.66 -4.94 -11.40
C ASP A 36 8.58 -3.82 -10.34
N THR A 37 7.58 -2.99 -10.43
CA THR A 37 7.39 -1.85 -9.53
C THR A 37 6.08 -1.96 -8.76
N ILE A 38 6.15 -1.93 -7.44
CA ILE A 38 5.00 -1.91 -6.52
C ILE A 38 4.88 -0.50 -5.92
N ALA A 39 3.69 0.07 -5.90
CA ALA A 39 3.40 1.25 -5.09
C ALA A 39 2.76 0.84 -3.76
N LEU A 40 3.29 1.35 -2.66
CA LEU A 40 2.80 1.14 -1.30
C LEU A 40 2.38 2.48 -0.69
N ILE A 41 1.17 2.57 -0.16
CA ILE A 41 0.66 3.77 0.52
C ILE A 41 0.38 3.41 1.99
N THR A 42 1.02 4.12 2.93
CA THR A 42 0.90 3.89 4.37
C THR A 42 0.56 5.16 5.15
N GLY A 43 0.02 5.00 6.36
CA GLY A 43 -0.17 6.11 7.29
C GLY A 43 -1.39 6.98 7.03
N ILE A 44 -2.29 6.55 6.15
CA ILE A 44 -3.54 7.26 5.83
C ILE A 44 -4.37 7.46 7.09
N HIS A 45 -4.48 6.42 7.90
CA HIS A 45 -5.15 6.46 9.19
C HIS A 45 -4.11 6.41 10.31
N PRO A 46 -3.83 7.51 11.00
CA PRO A 46 -2.67 7.64 11.87
C PRO A 46 -2.71 6.75 13.13
N ARG A 47 -3.85 6.15 13.44
CA ARG A 47 -3.99 5.25 14.58
C ARG A 47 -3.76 3.77 14.23
N GLU A 48 -3.78 3.41 12.98
CA GLU A 48 -3.58 2.06 12.45
C GLU A 48 -2.08 1.73 12.38
N LYS A 49 -1.46 1.46 13.53
CA LYS A 49 0.00 1.41 13.68
C LYS A 49 0.67 0.25 12.95
N LEU A 50 -0.01 -0.89 12.84
CA LEU A 50 0.54 -2.06 12.13
C LEU A 50 0.62 -1.86 10.62
N SER A 51 -0.17 -0.92 10.07
CA SER A 51 -0.11 -0.52 8.66
C SER A 51 0.92 0.59 8.38
N ILE A 52 1.81 0.92 9.31
CA ILE A 52 2.81 1.97 9.15
C ILE A 52 4.22 1.41 9.32
N ASP A 53 4.71 1.27 10.55
CA ASP A 53 6.11 0.89 10.81
C ASP A 53 6.48 -0.50 10.28
N PRO A 54 5.65 -1.55 10.44
CA PRO A 54 5.90 -2.87 9.84
C PRO A 54 5.98 -2.84 8.32
N GLU A 55 5.14 -2.04 7.67
CA GLU A 55 5.11 -1.87 6.23
C GLU A 55 6.40 -1.19 5.71
N ILE A 56 6.86 -0.16 6.42
CA ILE A 56 8.14 0.52 6.13
C ILE A 56 9.30 -0.49 6.23
N GLN A 57 9.28 -1.32 7.27
CA GLN A 57 10.30 -2.35 7.47
C GLN A 57 10.25 -3.40 6.36
N ALA A 58 9.05 -3.89 6.02
CA ALA A 58 8.84 -4.85 4.94
C ALA A 58 9.38 -4.34 3.61
N ALA A 59 9.06 -3.11 3.23
CA ALA A 59 9.54 -2.50 1.99
C ALA A 59 11.07 -2.42 1.92
N LYS A 60 11.72 -2.03 3.03
CA LYS A 60 13.19 -1.97 3.12
C LYS A 60 13.84 -3.35 3.00
N GLU A 61 13.32 -4.33 3.75
CA GLU A 61 13.87 -5.69 3.78
C GLU A 61 13.66 -6.39 2.43
N TYR A 62 12.44 -6.27 1.86
CA TYR A 62 12.12 -6.90 0.59
C TYR A 62 12.97 -6.36 -0.55
N ALA A 63 13.03 -5.03 -0.72
CA ALA A 63 13.86 -4.41 -1.75
C ALA A 63 15.36 -4.68 -1.59
N LYS A 64 15.84 -4.88 -0.36
CA LYS A 64 17.23 -5.31 -0.10
C LYS A 64 17.49 -6.73 -0.54
N ALA A 65 16.53 -7.63 -0.35
CA ALA A 65 16.63 -9.05 -0.73
C ALA A 65 16.40 -9.27 -2.24
N HIS A 66 15.57 -8.40 -2.86
CA HIS A 66 15.12 -8.47 -4.25
C HIS A 66 15.54 -7.21 -4.99
N SER A 67 16.82 -7.13 -5.36
CA SER A 67 17.42 -5.94 -5.99
C SER A 67 16.88 -5.65 -7.40
N GLU A 68 16.15 -6.58 -7.99
CA GLU A 68 15.43 -6.46 -9.26
C GLU A 68 14.08 -5.76 -9.13
N VAL A 69 13.53 -5.65 -7.91
CA VAL A 69 12.23 -5.04 -7.65
C VAL A 69 12.39 -3.57 -7.23
N ASN A 70 11.42 -2.75 -7.59
CA ASN A 70 11.29 -1.38 -7.15
C ASN A 70 10.03 -1.23 -6.27
N ILE A 71 10.17 -0.56 -5.13
CA ILE A 71 9.02 -0.19 -4.28
C ILE A 71 8.97 1.34 -4.19
N ILE A 72 7.90 1.91 -4.72
CA ILE A 72 7.54 3.32 -4.54
C ILE A 72 6.67 3.42 -3.30
N HIS A 73 7.21 3.91 -2.21
CA HIS A 73 6.49 4.03 -0.96
C HIS A 73 6.03 5.47 -0.73
N TYR A 74 4.73 5.66 -0.63
CA TYR A 74 4.10 6.91 -0.22
C TYR A 74 3.79 6.86 1.26
N GLN A 75 4.59 7.54 2.04
CA GLN A 75 4.42 7.63 3.50
C GLN A 75 3.63 8.90 3.84
N VAL A 76 2.43 8.71 4.36
CA VAL A 76 1.59 9.78 4.88
C VAL A 76 1.79 9.88 6.38
N ASN A 77 2.08 11.08 6.89
CA ASN A 77 2.19 11.35 8.32
C ASN A 77 1.23 12.48 8.69
N VAL A 78 0.08 12.10 9.21
CA VAL A 78 -0.93 13.04 9.69
C VAL A 78 -0.50 13.60 11.05
N THR A 79 -0.40 14.93 11.15
CA THR A 79 -0.05 15.61 12.41
C THR A 79 -1.25 16.32 13.03
N LYS A 80 -2.13 16.89 12.20
CA LYS A 80 -3.32 17.60 12.67
C LYS A 80 -4.41 16.60 13.09
N ASP A 81 -4.86 16.74 14.32
CA ASP A 81 -5.93 15.91 14.89
C ASP A 81 -5.66 14.39 14.83
N ALA A 82 -4.39 13.95 14.73
CA ALA A 82 -4.00 12.55 14.54
C ALA A 82 -4.56 11.58 15.62
N LYS A 83 -4.85 12.08 16.82
CA LYS A 83 -5.44 11.30 17.91
C LYS A 83 -6.98 11.21 17.82
N ASN A 84 -7.61 12.11 17.07
CA ASN A 84 -9.05 12.08 16.85
C ASN A 84 -9.37 11.08 15.73
N TYR A 85 -10.27 10.14 16.00
CA TYR A 85 -10.56 9.06 15.08
C TYR A 85 -11.05 9.59 13.72
N ASP A 86 -12.11 10.40 13.71
CA ASP A 86 -12.75 10.87 12.48
C ASP A 86 -11.88 11.91 11.74
N LYS A 87 -11.38 12.91 12.48
CA LYS A 87 -10.59 13.99 11.89
C LYS A 87 -9.24 13.53 11.38
N GLY A 88 -8.56 12.64 12.13
CA GLY A 88 -7.28 12.08 11.71
C GLY A 88 -7.41 11.28 10.42
N ARG A 89 -8.43 10.43 10.31
CA ARG A 89 -8.75 9.68 9.09
C ARG A 89 -9.04 10.61 7.91
N ALA A 90 -9.97 11.56 8.08
CA ALA A 90 -10.31 12.52 7.03
C ALA A 90 -9.10 13.35 6.54
N ASN A 91 -8.21 13.75 7.45
CA ASN A 91 -6.99 14.48 7.09
C ASN A 91 -6.02 13.60 6.28
N GLY A 92 -5.86 12.34 6.63
CA GLY A 92 -5.01 11.41 5.89
C GLY A 92 -5.58 11.07 4.52
N GLU A 93 -6.87 10.77 4.43
CA GLU A 93 -7.57 10.55 3.16
C GLU A 93 -7.43 11.76 2.22
N LYS A 94 -7.56 12.98 2.77
CA LYS A 94 -7.34 14.22 2.01
C LYS A 94 -5.90 14.37 1.51
N LEU A 95 -4.90 14.06 2.35
CA LEU A 95 -3.49 14.11 1.94
C LEU A 95 -3.22 13.12 0.80
N VAL A 96 -3.78 11.92 0.86
CA VAL A 96 -3.64 10.94 -0.23
C VAL A 96 -4.34 11.41 -1.48
N HIS A 97 -5.59 11.83 -1.38
CA HIS A 97 -6.38 12.32 -2.50
C HIS A 97 -5.67 13.45 -3.26
N ASP A 98 -5.18 14.45 -2.53
CA ASP A 98 -4.64 15.67 -3.12
C ASP A 98 -3.21 15.49 -3.65
N TYR A 99 -2.40 14.61 -3.04
CA TYR A 99 -0.95 14.56 -3.33
C TYR A 99 -0.43 13.20 -3.76
N VAL A 100 -0.97 12.10 -3.23
CA VAL A 100 -0.53 10.75 -3.61
C VAL A 100 -1.20 10.30 -4.91
N ASN A 101 -2.52 10.41 -5.01
CA ASN A 101 -3.26 9.96 -6.19
C ASN A 101 -2.72 10.59 -7.49
N PRO A 102 -2.45 11.92 -7.57
CA PRO A 102 -1.90 12.52 -8.78
C PRO A 102 -0.46 12.10 -9.11
N ASP A 103 0.33 11.64 -8.13
CA ASP A 103 1.70 11.16 -8.35
C ASP A 103 1.71 9.67 -8.70
N VAL A 104 1.00 8.83 -7.94
CA VAL A 104 0.96 7.38 -8.19
C VAL A 104 0.34 7.03 -9.54
N THR A 105 -0.67 7.76 -9.98
CA THR A 105 -1.31 7.55 -11.29
C THR A 105 -0.49 8.03 -12.49
N LYS A 106 0.74 8.49 -12.25
CA LYS A 106 1.75 8.83 -13.27
C LYS A 106 3.04 8.04 -13.06
N SER A 107 3.04 7.10 -12.13
CA SER A 107 4.20 6.26 -11.84
C SER A 107 4.21 5.02 -12.75
N ASP A 108 5.35 4.32 -12.74
CA ASP A 108 5.52 3.06 -13.46
C ASP A 108 5.10 1.84 -12.60
N ALA A 109 4.22 2.03 -11.61
CA ALA A 109 3.78 0.96 -10.74
C ALA A 109 2.90 -0.04 -11.49
N ASN A 110 3.19 -1.34 -11.35
CA ASN A 110 2.37 -2.42 -11.90
C ASN A 110 1.10 -2.65 -11.07
N CYS A 111 1.16 -2.32 -9.77
CA CYS A 111 0.06 -2.46 -8.84
C CYS A 111 0.24 -1.55 -7.62
N VAL A 112 -0.85 -1.28 -6.90
CA VAL A 112 -0.89 -0.37 -5.76
C VAL A 112 -1.49 -1.05 -4.54
N ILE A 113 -0.78 -0.97 -3.41
CA ILE A 113 -1.25 -1.41 -2.09
C ILE A 113 -1.59 -0.18 -1.25
N ILE A 114 -2.77 -0.16 -0.68
CA ILE A 114 -3.21 0.83 0.31
C ILE A 114 -3.34 0.10 1.63
N SER A 115 -2.41 0.36 2.56
CA SER A 115 -2.31 -0.40 3.79
C SER A 115 -3.15 0.18 4.90
N HIS A 116 -3.93 -0.69 5.54
CA HIS A 116 -4.75 -0.43 6.70
C HIS A 116 -4.54 -1.51 7.77
N SER A 117 -4.97 -1.26 8.98
CA SER A 117 -5.12 -2.31 10.00
C SER A 117 -6.54 -2.29 10.57
N HIS A 118 -7.04 -3.47 10.94
CA HIS A 118 -8.41 -3.66 11.37
C HIS A 118 -8.51 -4.38 12.73
N GLY A 119 -9.54 -4.02 13.51
CA GLY A 119 -9.94 -4.77 14.68
C GLY A 119 -10.74 -6.04 14.33
N GLU A 120 -11.02 -6.86 15.33
CA GLU A 120 -11.68 -8.18 15.17
C GLU A 120 -13.07 -8.12 14.52
N ASP A 121 -13.75 -6.97 14.60
CA ASP A 121 -15.11 -6.80 14.05
C ASP A 121 -15.16 -6.57 12.52
N TYR A 122 -14.00 -6.39 11.85
CA TYR A 122 -13.93 -6.02 10.43
C TYR A 122 -13.62 -7.17 9.46
N GLY A 123 -13.04 -8.25 9.94
CA GLY A 123 -12.64 -9.39 9.12
C GLY A 123 -11.70 -10.34 9.87
N GLU A 124 -11.40 -11.46 9.28
CA GLU A 124 -10.49 -12.46 9.83
C GLU A 124 -9.13 -12.41 9.12
N GLY A 125 -8.05 -12.36 9.90
CA GLY A 125 -6.69 -12.47 9.39
C GLY A 125 -6.28 -11.35 8.45
N PHE A 126 -5.28 -11.63 7.64
CA PHE A 126 -4.82 -10.73 6.58
C PHE A 126 -5.69 -10.88 5.34
N TYR A 127 -6.20 -9.78 4.81
CA TYR A 127 -7.01 -9.87 3.60
C TYR A 127 -6.81 -8.70 2.65
N LEU A 128 -7.22 -8.93 1.42
CA LEU A 128 -7.27 -7.94 0.34
C LEU A 128 -8.72 -7.56 0.04
N ALA A 129 -8.95 -6.29 -0.26
CA ALA A 129 -10.23 -5.82 -0.77
C ALA A 129 -10.03 -5.00 -2.05
N THR A 130 -11.00 -5.09 -2.96
CA THR A 130 -10.98 -4.38 -4.27
C THR A 130 -12.21 -3.48 -4.39
N PRO A 131 -12.23 -2.29 -3.75
CA PRO A 131 -13.44 -1.47 -3.64
C PRO A 131 -14.04 -1.02 -4.98
N GLU A 132 -13.22 -0.81 -6.02
CA GLU A 132 -13.72 -0.43 -7.35
C GLU A 132 -14.28 -1.62 -8.13
N MET A 133 -13.87 -2.85 -7.79
CA MET A 133 -14.27 -4.07 -8.50
C MET A 133 -13.88 -4.08 -9.99
N ASP A 134 -12.82 -3.37 -10.35
CA ASP A 134 -12.25 -3.44 -11.69
C ASP A 134 -11.60 -4.81 -11.95
N ASP A 135 -11.62 -5.25 -13.20
CA ASP A 135 -11.18 -6.60 -13.56
C ASP A 135 -9.73 -6.87 -13.17
N ALA A 136 -8.84 -5.90 -13.36
CA ALA A 136 -7.41 -6.08 -13.09
C ALA A 136 -7.13 -6.27 -11.58
N SER A 137 -7.75 -5.45 -10.72
CA SER A 137 -7.64 -5.60 -9.26
C SER A 137 -8.26 -6.92 -8.78
N VAL A 138 -9.44 -7.26 -9.28
CA VAL A 138 -10.16 -8.49 -8.92
C VAL A 138 -9.38 -9.74 -9.34
N ASP A 139 -8.86 -9.78 -10.57
CA ASP A 139 -8.11 -10.93 -11.07
C ASP A 139 -6.82 -11.15 -10.29
N LEU A 140 -6.09 -10.08 -9.99
CA LEU A 140 -4.86 -10.16 -9.20
C LEU A 140 -5.16 -10.61 -7.76
N ALA A 141 -6.18 -10.04 -7.10
CA ALA A 141 -6.59 -10.46 -5.75
C ALA A 141 -7.01 -11.92 -5.69
N LYS A 142 -7.76 -12.41 -6.68
CA LYS A 142 -8.16 -13.82 -6.78
C LYS A 142 -6.97 -14.76 -6.97
N LYS A 143 -5.98 -14.39 -7.79
CA LYS A 143 -4.75 -15.19 -7.97
C LYS A 143 -3.96 -15.29 -6.67
N ILE A 144 -3.81 -14.18 -5.94
CA ILE A 144 -3.15 -14.16 -4.64
C ILE A 144 -3.90 -15.05 -3.65
N HIS A 145 -5.21 -14.84 -3.48
CA HIS A 145 -6.05 -15.62 -2.58
C HIS A 145 -6.03 -17.13 -2.88
N ALA A 146 -6.04 -17.52 -4.15
CA ALA A 146 -6.05 -18.92 -4.56
C ALA A 146 -4.72 -19.66 -4.27
N THR A 147 -3.62 -18.95 -4.02
CA THR A 147 -2.27 -19.50 -3.87
C THR A 147 -1.60 -19.15 -2.55
N SER A 148 -2.32 -18.58 -1.62
CA SER A 148 -1.82 -18.14 -0.32
C SER A 148 -2.94 -18.14 0.74
N ASP A 149 -2.54 -17.82 1.97
CA ASP A 149 -3.49 -17.69 3.11
C ASP A 149 -4.10 -16.27 3.24
N PHE A 150 -3.86 -15.36 2.27
CA PHE A 150 -4.53 -14.07 2.26
C PHE A 150 -6.02 -14.23 1.98
N GLY A 151 -6.84 -13.66 2.86
CA GLY A 151 -8.27 -13.54 2.61
C GLY A 151 -8.56 -12.60 1.43
N TYR A 152 -9.72 -12.78 0.79
CA TYR A 152 -10.22 -11.86 -0.22
C TYR A 152 -11.68 -11.50 0.06
N TYR A 153 -11.91 -10.22 0.33
CA TYR A 153 -13.24 -9.68 0.58
C TYR A 153 -13.63 -8.72 -0.54
N PRO A 154 -14.19 -9.25 -1.65
CA PRO A 154 -14.67 -8.39 -2.72
C PRO A 154 -15.82 -7.54 -2.20
N LYS A 155 -15.72 -6.23 -2.36
CA LYS A 155 -16.83 -5.34 -2.08
C LYS A 155 -17.84 -5.45 -3.21
N THR A 156 -19.01 -5.97 -2.89
CA THR A 156 -20.12 -6.10 -3.83
C THR A 156 -21.26 -5.15 -3.44
N GLY A 157 -21.90 -4.55 -4.43
CA GLY A 157 -23.06 -3.68 -4.25
C GLY A 157 -22.71 -2.29 -3.69
N ASN A 158 -23.77 -1.55 -3.36
CA ASN A 158 -23.69 -0.13 -2.99
C ASN A 158 -22.93 0.16 -1.69
N GLU A 159 -22.69 -0.85 -0.87
CA GLU A 159 -21.99 -0.67 0.41
C GLU A 159 -20.49 -0.39 0.25
N ALA A 160 -19.88 -0.91 -0.80
CA ALA A 160 -18.47 -0.72 -1.09
C ALA A 160 -18.07 0.76 -1.19
N TYR A 161 -18.96 1.59 -1.65
CA TYR A 161 -18.71 3.00 -1.95
C TYR A 161 -19.12 3.96 -0.84
N LYS A 162 -19.58 3.47 0.30
CA LYS A 162 -19.90 4.33 1.46
C LYS A 162 -18.67 4.79 2.21
N SER A 163 -17.55 4.07 2.11
CA SER A 163 -16.30 4.47 2.74
C SER A 163 -15.69 5.67 2.04
N THR A 164 -15.39 6.73 2.79
CA THR A 164 -14.66 7.91 2.28
C THR A 164 -13.27 7.54 1.78
N SER A 165 -12.59 6.60 2.46
CA SER A 165 -11.30 6.06 2.03
C SER A 165 -11.39 5.39 0.65
N ALA A 166 -12.44 4.59 0.39
CA ALA A 166 -12.63 4.01 -0.93
C ALA A 166 -12.84 5.09 -1.99
N GLN A 167 -13.72 6.06 -1.74
CA GLN A 167 -14.06 7.12 -2.70
C GLN A 167 -12.90 8.08 -3.00
N LEU A 168 -12.14 8.45 -1.98
CA LEU A 168 -11.07 9.44 -2.10
C LEU A 168 -9.72 8.83 -2.43
N VAL A 169 -9.49 7.55 -2.13
CA VAL A 169 -8.17 6.93 -2.22
C VAL A 169 -8.16 5.79 -3.24
N SER A 170 -8.76 4.63 -2.93
CA SER A 170 -8.56 3.42 -3.74
C SER A 170 -9.27 3.46 -5.09
N CYS A 171 -10.54 3.89 -5.14
CA CYS A 171 -11.31 3.91 -6.38
C CYS A 171 -10.72 4.86 -7.45
N PRO A 172 -10.24 6.08 -7.14
CA PRO A 172 -9.59 6.91 -8.14
C PRO A 172 -8.34 6.31 -8.75
N ILE A 173 -7.54 5.59 -7.98
CA ILE A 173 -6.31 4.92 -8.46
C ILE A 173 -6.69 3.73 -9.37
N ALA A 174 -7.63 2.88 -8.94
CA ALA A 174 -8.12 1.77 -9.73
C ALA A 174 -8.76 2.24 -11.06
N LYS A 175 -9.58 3.30 -11.02
CA LYS A 175 -10.16 3.93 -12.23
C LYS A 175 -9.14 4.49 -13.21
N ALA A 176 -7.95 4.85 -12.71
CA ALA A 176 -6.84 5.27 -13.56
C ALA A 176 -6.12 4.09 -14.24
N GLY A 177 -6.55 2.84 -13.98
CA GLY A 177 -6.06 1.63 -14.63
C GLY A 177 -4.97 0.88 -13.85
N TYR A 178 -4.75 1.22 -12.58
CA TYR A 178 -3.79 0.54 -11.72
C TYR A 178 -4.49 -0.57 -10.92
N PRO A 179 -4.07 -1.85 -11.01
CA PRO A 179 -4.53 -2.89 -10.11
C PRO A 179 -4.31 -2.44 -8.65
N THR A 180 -5.38 -2.30 -7.87
CA THR A 180 -5.35 -1.63 -6.57
C THR A 180 -6.01 -2.46 -5.49
N PHE A 181 -5.30 -2.68 -4.38
CA PHE A 181 -5.83 -3.36 -3.20
C PHE A 181 -5.89 -2.43 -2.00
N VAL A 182 -6.92 -2.59 -1.20
CA VAL A 182 -6.88 -2.27 0.21
C VAL A 182 -6.37 -3.53 0.91
N TYR A 183 -5.22 -3.43 1.56
CA TYR A 183 -4.60 -4.49 2.35
C TYR A 183 -4.89 -4.24 3.82
N GLU A 184 -5.50 -5.20 4.47
CA GLU A 184 -5.96 -5.11 5.85
C GLU A 184 -5.18 -6.07 6.74
N ILE A 185 -4.53 -5.51 7.76
CA ILE A 185 -3.68 -6.21 8.72
C ILE A 185 -4.45 -6.34 10.05
N PRO A 186 -4.60 -7.55 10.63
CA PRO A 186 -5.29 -7.71 11.92
C PRO A 186 -4.48 -7.09 13.06
N GLU A 187 -5.12 -6.33 13.95
CA GLU A 187 -4.43 -5.61 15.03
C GLU A 187 -3.99 -6.50 16.21
N ASN A 188 -4.42 -7.76 16.26
CA ASN A 188 -4.09 -8.71 17.33
C ASN A 188 -2.81 -9.51 17.07
N ILE A 189 -1.92 -9.04 16.20
CA ILE A 189 -0.65 -9.68 15.84
C ILE A 189 0.56 -8.87 16.26
N THR A 190 1.75 -9.47 16.13
CA THR A 190 3.01 -8.76 16.33
C THR A 190 3.41 -7.93 15.12
N ALA A 191 4.19 -6.87 15.32
CA ALA A 191 4.78 -6.09 14.24
C ALA A 191 5.64 -6.95 13.28
N GLN A 192 6.36 -7.95 13.82
CA GLN A 192 7.16 -8.85 13.00
C GLN A 192 6.28 -9.70 12.07
N ASN A 193 5.15 -10.23 12.56
CA ASN A 193 4.21 -10.96 11.72
C ASN A 193 3.65 -10.08 10.61
N ALA A 194 3.27 -8.83 10.91
CA ALA A 194 2.83 -7.88 9.90
C ALA A 194 3.90 -7.65 8.84
N THR A 195 5.16 -7.43 9.25
CA THR A 195 6.29 -7.28 8.31
C THR A 195 6.48 -8.49 7.42
N ASP A 196 6.42 -9.70 7.98
CA ASP A 196 6.66 -10.93 7.22
C ASP A 196 5.53 -11.20 6.20
N TRP A 197 4.27 -11.05 6.61
CA TRP A 197 3.13 -11.17 5.71
C TRP A 197 3.15 -10.13 4.57
N THR A 198 3.57 -8.91 4.86
CA THR A 198 3.71 -7.88 3.82
C THR A 198 4.80 -8.22 2.80
N LYS A 199 5.93 -8.80 3.25
CA LYS A 199 6.96 -9.28 2.32
C LYS A 199 6.43 -10.41 1.43
N ASP A 200 5.65 -11.33 1.99
CA ASP A 200 5.01 -12.40 1.22
C ASP A 200 4.03 -11.82 0.18
N LEU A 201 3.24 -10.80 0.56
CA LEU A 201 2.36 -10.10 -0.37
C LEU A 201 3.14 -9.46 -1.52
N PHE A 202 4.26 -8.78 -1.26
CA PHE A 202 5.12 -8.22 -2.32
C PHE A 202 5.60 -9.30 -3.28
N GLY A 203 6.02 -10.46 -2.77
CA GLY A 203 6.44 -11.59 -3.60
C GLY A 203 5.35 -12.13 -4.51
N LEU A 204 4.13 -12.21 -4.00
CA LEU A 204 2.97 -12.65 -4.79
C LEU A 204 2.57 -11.61 -5.84
N MET A 205 2.63 -10.31 -5.48
CA MET A 205 2.35 -9.24 -6.44
C MET A 205 3.34 -9.24 -7.60
N VAL A 206 4.64 -9.26 -7.33
CA VAL A 206 5.68 -9.38 -8.38
C VAL A 206 5.40 -10.60 -9.26
N ARG A 207 5.14 -11.74 -8.66
CA ARG A 207 4.89 -13.00 -9.38
C ARG A 207 3.72 -12.93 -10.37
N TYR A 208 2.70 -12.15 -10.07
CA TYR A 208 1.46 -12.12 -10.86
C TYR A 208 1.27 -10.87 -11.70
N THR A 209 2.16 -9.88 -11.59
CA THR A 209 2.16 -8.65 -12.42
C THR A 209 3.31 -8.57 -13.42
N SER A 210 4.32 -9.49 -13.29
CA SER A 210 5.45 -9.63 -14.24
C SER A 210 5.04 -10.29 -15.55
#